data_dfb03e534cc5a8f508e3b46a94c94862
#
_entry.id   dfb03e534cc5a8f508e3b46a94c94862
#
_cell.length_a   1.000
_cell.length_b   1.000
_cell.length_c   1.000
_cell.angle_alpha   90.00
_cell.angle_beta   90.00
_cell.angle_gamma   90.00
#
_symmetry.space_group_name_H-M   'P 1'
#
loop_
_entity.id
_entity.type
_entity.pdbx_description
1 polymer ?
#
loop_
_entity_poly.entity_id
_entity_poly.type
_entity_poly.pdbx_seq_one_letter_code
_entity_poly.pdbx_strand_id
1 'polypeptide(L)'
;MKKIKMYLGMLLIAALTITSCQTDSVSEIPEEQADAEIAKRASQESITNVKHNYTYNGESFSIVYTLNNESGEVLDTSGDLERAQSLVSADREPQAVLYTDLEEYSESNADAAAPSEVVIEVKLYDSVEEMESDVERLAETRIPSTEGSDQVAGAEGPCISFSGAGNGNFYFYKHAYYSTEMTGLRRTNRRYFWNHWVGSTYNDQMSSLISLKPYYQRVYTILYEHSCFNGRAIGFYAGPGNYGFGIRNLKWYRLRWWRSWNDQVSSIKGYAW
;
A
#
# COMPACT_ATOMS: atom_id res chain seq x y z
N MET A 1 -37.15 -60.08 -3.97
CA MET A 1 -37.95 -60.25 -5.18
C MET A 1 -38.55 -58.95 -5.64
N LYS A 2 -38.47 -58.68 -6.97
CA LYS A 2 -39.03 -57.65 -7.87
C LYS A 2 -37.93 -56.69 -8.35
N LYS A 3 -37.36 -57.07 -9.48
CA LYS A 3 -37.70 -56.91 -10.92
C LYS A 3 -37.19 -55.56 -11.48
N ILE A 4 -36.11 -55.72 -12.21
CA ILE A 4 -35.51 -54.87 -13.21
C ILE A 4 -36.56 -54.46 -14.27
N LYS A 5 -36.54 -53.17 -14.68
CA LYS A 5 -37.02 -52.78 -16.00
C LYS A 5 -36.01 -51.82 -16.66
N MET A 6 -35.37 -52.37 -17.64
CA MET A 6 -34.57 -51.73 -18.69
C MET A 6 -35.52 -51.06 -19.67
N TYR A 7 -35.30 -49.79 -20.03
CA TYR A 7 -35.85 -49.19 -21.25
C TYR A 7 -34.76 -48.67 -22.14
N LEU A 8 -34.63 -49.36 -23.20
CA LEU A 8 -33.89 -49.06 -24.42
C LEU A 8 -34.75 -48.09 -25.26
N GLY A 9 -34.21 -47.05 -25.81
CA GLY A 9 -34.95 -46.13 -26.67
C GLY A 9 -34.08 -45.02 -27.27
N MET A 10 -33.53 -45.30 -28.36
CA MET A 10 -33.73 -44.73 -29.69
C MET A 10 -32.83 -43.52 -30.05
N LEU A 11 -31.89 -43.85 -30.87
CA LEU A 11 -31.04 -43.02 -31.71
C LEU A 11 -31.91 -42.16 -32.64
N LEU A 12 -31.72 -40.83 -32.65
CA LEU A 12 -32.23 -39.97 -33.70
C LEU A 12 -31.05 -39.17 -34.27
N ILE A 13 -30.61 -39.56 -35.42
CA ILE A 13 -29.62 -38.87 -36.28
C ILE A 13 -30.33 -37.70 -36.93
N ALA A 14 -29.98 -36.48 -36.60
CA ALA A 14 -30.35 -35.29 -37.36
C ALA A 14 -29.11 -34.77 -38.09
N ALA A 15 -29.06 -34.97 -39.37
CA ALA A 15 -28.10 -34.36 -40.29
C ALA A 15 -28.42 -32.87 -40.39
N LEU A 16 -27.54 -32.02 -39.91
CA LEU A 16 -27.57 -30.57 -40.13
C LEU A 16 -26.51 -30.22 -41.18
N THR A 17 -26.99 -29.70 -42.27
CA THR A 17 -26.27 -29.17 -43.40
C THR A 17 -25.32 -28.04 -43.00
N ILE A 18 -24.04 -28.20 -43.29
CA ILE A 18 -23.00 -27.21 -43.13
C ILE A 18 -23.15 -26.16 -44.23
N THR A 19 -23.66 -24.97 -43.89
CA THR A 19 -23.53 -23.80 -44.74
C THR A 19 -22.11 -23.23 -44.53
N SER A 20 -21.33 -23.28 -45.59
CA SER A 20 -20.02 -22.66 -45.73
C SER A 20 -20.13 -21.15 -45.47
N CYS A 21 -19.61 -20.69 -44.33
CA CYS A 21 -19.23 -19.30 -44.17
C CYS A 21 -17.82 -19.12 -44.71
N GLN A 22 -17.68 -18.16 -45.62
CA GLN A 22 -16.41 -17.70 -46.15
C GLN A 22 -15.51 -17.26 -44.95
N THR A 23 -14.36 -17.88 -44.85
CA THR A 23 -13.27 -17.45 -43.98
C THR A 23 -12.68 -16.20 -44.59
N ASP A 24 -12.98 -15.03 -43.97
CA ASP A 24 -12.13 -13.87 -44.10
C ASP A 24 -10.75 -14.27 -43.59
N SER A 25 -9.73 -14.06 -44.42
CA SER A 25 -8.35 -14.34 -44.12
C SER A 25 -7.91 -13.45 -42.91
N VAL A 26 -8.08 -13.98 -41.72
CA VAL A 26 -7.32 -13.49 -40.55
C VAL A 26 -5.87 -13.85 -40.86
N SER A 27 -5.04 -12.84 -41.06
CA SER A 27 -3.60 -13.01 -41.18
C SER A 27 -3.13 -13.61 -39.83
N GLU A 28 -2.80 -14.90 -39.83
CA GLU A 28 -2.17 -15.54 -38.66
C GLU A 28 -0.86 -14.81 -38.38
N ILE A 29 -0.82 -14.07 -37.29
CA ILE A 29 0.44 -13.55 -36.75
C ILE A 29 1.24 -14.79 -36.34
N PRO A 30 2.49 -14.95 -36.83
CA PRO A 30 3.31 -16.10 -36.45
C PRO A 30 3.37 -16.23 -34.94
N GLU A 31 3.18 -17.41 -34.40
CA GLU A 31 3.11 -17.75 -32.98
C GLU A 31 4.35 -17.18 -32.21
N GLU A 32 5.51 -17.23 -32.83
CA GLU A 32 6.78 -16.67 -32.33
C GLU A 32 6.75 -15.13 -32.14
N GLN A 33 5.96 -14.38 -32.96
CA GLN A 33 5.80 -12.94 -32.80
C GLN A 33 4.79 -12.60 -31.70
N ALA A 34 3.75 -13.42 -31.50
CA ALA A 34 2.78 -13.25 -30.42
C ALA A 34 3.43 -13.49 -29.06
N ASP A 35 4.26 -14.54 -28.93
CA ASP A 35 4.99 -14.84 -27.70
C ASP A 35 6.02 -13.76 -27.34
N ALA A 36 6.71 -13.21 -28.35
CA ALA A 36 7.66 -12.11 -28.15
C ALA A 36 6.96 -10.79 -27.74
N GLU A 37 5.75 -10.53 -28.26
CA GLU A 37 4.98 -9.34 -27.89
C GLU A 37 4.35 -9.49 -26.50
N ILE A 38 3.88 -10.67 -26.12
CA ILE A 38 3.40 -10.99 -24.77
C ILE A 38 4.55 -10.89 -23.75
N ALA A 39 5.72 -11.46 -24.06
CA ALA A 39 6.91 -11.36 -23.22
C ALA A 39 7.38 -9.90 -23.07
N LYS A 40 7.31 -9.09 -24.13
CA LYS A 40 7.65 -7.67 -24.11
C LYS A 40 6.65 -6.85 -23.29
N ARG A 41 5.35 -7.15 -23.35
CA ARG A 41 4.32 -6.54 -22.51
C ARG A 41 4.52 -6.94 -21.04
N ALA A 42 4.71 -8.21 -20.75
CA ALA A 42 4.97 -8.69 -19.39
C ALA A 42 6.24 -8.05 -18.79
N SER A 43 7.30 -7.87 -19.58
CA SER A 43 8.51 -7.17 -19.14
C SER A 43 8.33 -5.66 -18.97
N GLN A 44 7.43 -5.03 -19.72
CA GLN A 44 7.09 -3.61 -19.58
C GLN A 44 6.19 -3.35 -18.36
N GLU A 45 5.28 -4.26 -18.04
CA GLU A 45 4.42 -4.20 -16.86
C GLU A 45 5.19 -4.40 -15.55
N SER A 46 6.42 -4.91 -15.61
CA SER A 46 7.27 -5.14 -14.44
C SER A 46 8.03 -3.91 -13.94
N ILE A 47 8.03 -2.79 -14.67
CA ILE A 47 8.81 -1.58 -14.34
C ILE A 47 7.88 -0.40 -14.12
N THR A 48 8.10 0.31 -13.00
CA THR A 48 7.41 1.57 -12.68
C THR A 48 8.41 2.67 -12.34
N ASN A 49 8.21 3.87 -12.89
CA ASN A 49 8.91 5.06 -12.49
C ASN A 49 8.16 5.73 -11.35
N VAL A 50 8.78 5.84 -10.18
CA VAL A 50 8.20 6.49 -9.00
C VAL A 50 8.96 7.78 -8.75
N LYS A 51 8.31 8.92 -9.01
CA LYS A 51 8.84 10.25 -8.72
C LYS A 51 8.41 10.68 -7.33
N HIS A 52 9.38 10.87 -6.44
CA HIS A 52 9.16 11.48 -5.14
C HIS A 52 9.53 12.96 -5.18
N ASN A 53 8.59 13.82 -4.84
CA ASN A 53 8.80 15.23 -4.59
C ASN A 53 8.96 15.45 -3.09
N TYR A 54 10.18 15.59 -2.64
CA TYR A 54 10.51 15.72 -1.22
C TYR A 54 10.46 17.17 -0.76
N THR A 55 9.98 17.37 0.46
CA THR A 55 10.15 18.61 1.22
C THR A 55 10.80 18.28 2.57
N TYR A 56 11.91 18.95 2.88
CA TYR A 56 12.66 18.77 4.13
C TYR A 56 13.22 20.13 4.60
N ASN A 57 12.91 20.54 5.82
CA ASN A 57 13.32 21.81 6.40
C ASN A 57 13.03 23.04 5.51
N GLY A 58 11.87 23.02 4.81
CA GLY A 58 11.46 24.09 3.89
C GLY A 58 12.11 24.07 2.51
N GLU A 59 13.02 23.13 2.25
CA GLU A 59 13.63 22.92 0.96
C GLU A 59 12.99 21.77 0.19
N SER A 60 12.90 21.90 -1.14
CA SER A 60 12.29 20.88 -2.00
C SER A 60 13.30 20.32 -3.00
N PHE A 61 13.17 19.03 -3.28
CA PHE A 61 13.95 18.32 -4.29
C PHE A 61 13.17 17.10 -4.80
N SER A 62 13.52 16.60 -5.98
CA SER A 62 12.81 15.45 -6.58
C SER A 62 13.78 14.34 -6.94
N ILE A 63 13.36 13.10 -6.69
CA ILE A 63 14.09 11.89 -7.10
C ILE A 63 13.12 10.98 -7.84
N VAL A 64 13.57 10.45 -8.96
CA VAL A 64 12.85 9.43 -9.72
C VAL A 64 13.55 8.09 -9.51
N TYR A 65 12.80 7.11 -9.07
CA TYR A 65 13.23 5.72 -8.92
C TYR A 65 12.62 4.88 -10.03
N THR A 66 13.43 4.20 -10.80
CA THR A 66 12.98 3.15 -11.71
C THR A 66 12.99 1.83 -10.96
N LEU A 67 11.82 1.25 -10.73
CA LEU A 67 11.64 0.08 -9.87
C LEU A 67 11.20 -1.14 -10.65
N ASN A 68 11.74 -2.29 -10.30
CA ASN A 68 11.14 -3.57 -10.64
C ASN A 68 9.95 -3.82 -9.70
N ASN A 69 8.74 -3.98 -10.25
CA ASN A 69 7.52 -4.15 -9.45
C ASN A 69 7.46 -5.46 -8.68
N GLU A 70 8.11 -6.51 -9.18
CA GLU A 70 8.10 -7.82 -8.53
C GLU A 70 9.05 -7.85 -7.32
N SER A 71 10.31 -7.47 -7.52
CA SER A 71 11.32 -7.48 -6.45
C SER A 71 11.28 -6.22 -5.57
N GLY A 72 10.83 -5.08 -6.10
CA GLY A 72 10.94 -3.77 -5.47
C GLY A 72 12.35 -3.18 -5.54
N GLU A 73 13.24 -3.81 -6.33
CA GLU A 73 14.60 -3.37 -6.53
C GLU A 73 14.64 -2.04 -7.30
N VAL A 74 15.52 -1.14 -6.89
CA VAL A 74 15.83 0.09 -7.61
C VAL A 74 16.79 -0.25 -8.74
N LEU A 75 16.31 -0.14 -9.98
CA LEU A 75 17.09 -0.38 -11.19
C LEU A 75 17.89 0.84 -11.58
N ASP A 76 17.32 2.03 -11.36
CA ASP A 76 17.94 3.32 -11.66
C ASP A 76 17.40 4.41 -10.75
N THR A 77 18.19 5.49 -10.57
CA THR A 77 17.82 6.66 -9.77
C THR A 77 18.32 7.91 -10.46
N SER A 78 17.43 8.89 -10.63
CA SER A 78 17.75 10.17 -11.27
C SER A 78 17.09 11.35 -10.55
N GLY A 79 17.43 12.59 -10.93
CA GLY A 79 16.89 13.81 -10.33
C GLY A 79 17.91 14.53 -9.46
N ASP A 80 17.44 15.20 -8.39
CA ASP A 80 18.23 16.13 -7.57
C ASP A 80 19.11 15.41 -6.53
N LEU A 81 19.88 14.39 -6.93
CA LEU A 81 20.64 13.51 -6.03
C LEU A 81 21.68 14.25 -5.19
N GLU A 82 22.43 15.20 -5.79
CA GLU A 82 23.44 15.98 -5.08
C GLU A 82 22.79 16.86 -4.00
N ARG A 83 21.65 17.50 -4.33
CA ARG A 83 20.88 18.29 -3.37
C ARG A 83 20.35 17.42 -2.23
N ALA A 84 19.79 16.27 -2.57
CA ALA A 84 19.33 15.30 -1.59
C ALA A 84 20.45 14.88 -0.62
N GLN A 85 21.63 14.56 -1.14
CA GLN A 85 22.79 14.19 -0.33
C GLN A 85 23.29 15.35 0.57
N SER A 86 23.18 16.59 0.11
CA SER A 86 23.57 17.76 0.90
C SER A 86 22.63 18.05 2.05
N LEU A 87 21.32 17.75 1.89
CA LEU A 87 20.27 17.98 2.89
C LEU A 87 20.17 16.84 3.90
N VAL A 88 20.39 15.61 3.44
CA VAL A 88 20.27 14.38 4.22
C VAL A 88 21.65 13.76 4.38
N SER A 89 22.40 14.20 5.38
CA SER A 89 23.68 13.59 5.75
C SER A 89 23.47 12.39 6.70
N ALA A 90 24.52 11.55 6.86
CA ALA A 90 24.46 10.42 7.77
C ALA A 90 24.12 10.82 9.22
N ASP A 91 24.48 12.05 9.62
CA ASP A 91 24.20 12.59 10.97
C ASP A 91 22.83 13.27 11.07
N ARG A 92 22.11 13.41 9.96
CA ARG A 92 20.78 14.03 9.87
C ARG A 92 19.82 13.21 9.00
N GLU A 93 19.82 11.92 9.20
CA GLU A 93 18.89 11.06 8.46
C GLU A 93 17.47 11.22 9.02
N PRO A 94 16.47 11.60 8.19
CA PRO A 94 15.09 11.73 8.64
C PRO A 94 14.59 10.46 9.34
N GLN A 95 13.89 10.62 10.44
CA GLN A 95 13.33 9.52 11.23
C GLN A 95 11.87 9.26 10.88
N ALA A 96 11.19 10.24 10.28
CA ALA A 96 9.80 10.08 9.88
C ALA A 96 9.52 10.69 8.51
N VAL A 97 8.53 10.11 7.83
CA VAL A 97 8.11 10.48 6.47
C VAL A 97 6.59 10.56 6.44
N LEU A 98 6.02 11.63 5.91
CA LEU A 98 4.58 11.81 5.76
C LEU A 98 4.18 11.94 4.29
N TYR A 99 3.15 11.19 3.92
CA TYR A 99 2.49 11.23 2.63
C TYR A 99 1.07 11.78 2.79
N THR A 100 0.72 12.84 2.06
CA THR A 100 -0.55 13.55 2.19
C THR A 100 -1.38 13.60 0.92
N ASP A 101 -0.76 13.45 -0.25
CA ASP A 101 -1.44 13.41 -1.54
C ASP A 101 -1.59 11.94 -1.98
N LEU A 102 -2.55 11.27 -1.35
CA LEU A 102 -2.78 9.84 -1.53
C LEU A 102 -3.96 9.59 -2.46
N GLU A 103 -3.81 8.59 -3.33
CA GLU A 103 -4.90 8.14 -4.19
C GLU A 103 -6.06 7.63 -3.33
N GLU A 104 -7.27 8.14 -3.62
CA GLU A 104 -8.48 7.64 -2.97
C GLU A 104 -8.68 6.16 -3.30
N TYR A 105 -8.94 5.36 -2.28
CA TYR A 105 -9.25 3.95 -2.49
C TYR A 105 -10.59 3.80 -3.19
N SER A 106 -10.62 3.03 -4.27
CA SER A 106 -11.84 2.51 -4.89
C SER A 106 -11.64 1.05 -5.30
N GLU A 107 -12.70 0.25 -5.24
CA GLU A 107 -12.65 -1.16 -5.65
C GLU A 107 -12.28 -1.29 -7.14
N SER A 108 -12.69 -0.34 -7.98
CA SER A 108 -12.34 -0.31 -9.41
C SER A 108 -10.85 -0.10 -9.65
N ASN A 109 -10.15 0.53 -8.71
CA ASN A 109 -8.70 0.76 -8.81
C ASN A 109 -7.89 -0.42 -8.27
N ALA A 110 -8.47 -1.28 -7.44
CA ALA A 110 -7.75 -2.38 -6.79
C ALA A 110 -7.12 -3.36 -7.80
N ASP A 111 -7.85 -3.66 -8.89
CA ASP A 111 -7.44 -4.60 -9.93
C ASP A 111 -6.72 -3.93 -11.13
N ALA A 112 -6.51 -2.62 -11.08
CA ALA A 112 -5.83 -1.93 -12.17
C ALA A 112 -4.36 -2.36 -12.26
N ALA A 113 -3.86 -2.52 -13.49
CA ALA A 113 -2.46 -2.80 -13.76
C ALA A 113 -1.55 -1.73 -13.10
N ALA A 114 -0.30 -2.11 -12.79
CA ALA A 114 0.68 -1.17 -12.26
C ALA A 114 0.87 0.00 -13.22
N PRO A 115 0.76 1.27 -12.74
CA PRO A 115 0.99 2.41 -13.60
C PRO A 115 2.46 2.47 -14.02
N SER A 116 2.72 3.00 -15.23
CA SER A 116 4.11 3.20 -15.71
C SER A 116 4.82 4.32 -14.96
N GLU A 117 4.07 5.25 -14.41
CA GLU A 117 4.59 6.39 -13.63
C GLU A 117 3.68 6.67 -12.43
N VAL A 118 4.32 6.95 -11.29
CA VAL A 118 3.66 7.35 -10.03
C VAL A 118 4.36 8.61 -9.52
N VAL A 119 3.61 9.65 -9.16
CA VAL A 119 4.14 10.85 -8.51
C VAL A 119 3.67 10.85 -7.06
N ILE A 120 4.59 11.07 -6.13
CA ILE A 120 4.31 11.00 -4.69
C ILE A 120 4.88 12.25 -4.00
N GLU A 121 4.05 12.99 -3.29
CA GLU A 121 4.47 14.11 -2.45
C GLU A 121 4.90 13.61 -1.07
N VAL A 122 6.08 14.03 -0.63
CA VAL A 122 6.77 13.46 0.53
C VAL A 122 7.27 14.58 1.44
N LYS A 123 6.90 14.55 2.71
CA LYS A 123 7.50 15.41 3.73
C LYS A 123 8.40 14.58 4.64
N LEU A 124 9.62 15.06 4.87
CA LEU A 124 10.59 14.44 5.76
C LEU A 124 10.67 15.20 7.08
N TYR A 125 10.91 14.47 8.19
CA TYR A 125 10.99 15.00 9.55
C TYR A 125 12.14 14.37 10.32
N ASP A 126 12.75 15.14 11.22
CA ASP A 126 13.83 14.68 12.07
C ASP A 126 13.32 13.75 13.20
N SER A 127 12.03 13.81 13.52
CA SER A 127 11.41 12.93 14.51
C SER A 127 9.96 12.55 14.16
N VAL A 128 9.46 11.51 14.81
CA VAL A 128 8.05 11.09 14.71
C VAL A 128 7.11 12.12 15.33
N GLU A 129 7.54 12.73 16.45
CA GLU A 129 6.78 13.75 17.17
C GLU A 129 6.57 15.00 16.31
N GLU A 130 7.56 15.40 15.54
CA GLU A 130 7.45 16.50 14.61
C GLU A 130 6.45 16.18 13.48
N MET A 131 6.50 14.97 12.91
CA MET A 131 5.52 14.50 11.94
C MET A 131 4.10 14.46 12.52
N GLU A 132 3.92 13.91 13.73
CA GLU A 132 2.61 13.86 14.41
C GLU A 132 2.09 15.28 14.69
N SER A 133 2.93 16.23 15.09
CA SER A 133 2.57 17.64 15.27
C SER A 133 2.12 18.33 13.97
N ASP A 134 2.75 18.02 12.84
CA ASP A 134 2.32 18.54 11.54
C ASP A 134 0.94 17.96 11.12
N VAL A 135 0.69 16.68 11.39
CA VAL A 135 -0.62 16.05 11.17
C VAL A 135 -1.70 16.67 12.07
N GLU A 136 -1.40 16.96 13.35
CA GLU A 136 -2.32 17.66 14.24
C GLU A 136 -2.71 19.04 13.72
N ARG A 137 -1.74 19.77 13.18
CA ARG A 137 -1.96 21.07 12.53
C ARG A 137 -2.80 20.94 11.25
N LEU A 138 -2.52 19.95 10.38
CA LEU A 138 -3.29 19.66 9.18
C LEU A 138 -4.72 19.21 9.51
N ALA A 139 -4.88 18.48 10.59
CA ALA A 139 -6.16 17.95 11.05
C ALA A 139 -6.97 18.97 11.87
N GLU A 140 -6.38 20.09 12.29
CA GLU A 140 -6.96 21.06 13.22
C GLU A 140 -7.50 20.39 14.50
N THR A 141 -6.88 19.30 14.91
CA THR A 141 -7.29 18.52 16.09
C THR A 141 -6.11 17.74 16.66
N ARG A 142 -6.13 17.51 17.95
CA ARG A 142 -5.08 16.75 18.64
C ARG A 142 -5.21 15.26 18.37
N ILE A 143 -4.12 14.61 18.02
CA ILE A 143 -4.03 13.15 17.97
C ILE A 143 -4.16 12.59 19.39
N PRO A 144 -5.01 11.58 19.63
CA PRO A 144 -5.11 10.96 20.94
C PRO A 144 -3.74 10.47 21.43
N SER A 145 -3.24 11.03 22.51
CA SER A 145 -2.00 10.60 23.17
C SER A 145 -2.31 9.67 24.35
N THR A 146 -1.32 8.91 24.79
CA THR A 146 -1.43 8.04 25.97
C THR A 146 -1.43 8.81 27.30
N GLU A 147 -1.26 10.14 27.28
CA GLU A 147 -1.16 10.95 28.50
C GLU A 147 -2.38 10.91 29.45
N GLY A 148 -3.47 10.23 29.05
CA GLY A 148 -4.68 10.05 29.87
C GLY A 148 -4.95 8.63 30.35
N SER A 149 -4.12 7.65 30.04
CA SER A 149 -4.24 6.30 30.63
C SER A 149 -3.32 6.22 31.84
N ASP A 150 -3.91 6.20 33.04
CA ASP A 150 -3.22 6.02 34.35
C ASP A 150 -2.49 4.65 34.45
N GLN A 151 -1.64 4.29 33.52
CA GLN A 151 -0.91 3.03 33.55
C GLN A 151 0.60 3.22 33.28
N VAL A 152 1.30 3.22 34.35
CA VAL A 152 2.72 2.85 34.56
C VAL A 152 3.74 3.73 33.83
N ALA A 153 4.25 4.69 34.60
CA ALA A 153 5.48 5.42 34.33
C ALA A 153 6.69 4.47 34.25
N GLY A 154 7.10 4.15 33.05
CA GLY A 154 8.44 3.70 32.70
C GLY A 154 8.93 4.65 31.61
N ALA A 155 10.21 5.01 31.61
CA ALA A 155 10.82 6.09 30.83
C ALA A 155 10.77 5.93 29.28
N GLU A 156 10.00 5.01 28.76
CA GLU A 156 9.69 4.82 27.36
C GLU A 156 8.16 4.72 27.26
N GLY A 157 7.51 5.44 26.36
CA GLY A 157 6.06 5.47 26.20
C GLY A 157 5.46 4.06 26.18
N PRO A 158 4.19 3.85 26.63
CA PRO A 158 3.71 2.50 26.89
C PRO A 158 3.70 1.66 25.64
N CYS A 159 4.51 0.58 25.64
CA CYS A 159 4.52 -0.48 24.64
C CYS A 159 3.27 -1.35 24.83
N ILE A 160 2.10 -0.77 24.56
CA ILE A 160 0.79 -1.42 24.72
C ILE A 160 -0.04 -1.33 23.45
N SER A 161 -0.92 -2.31 23.27
CA SER A 161 -1.97 -2.25 22.25
C SER A 161 -3.28 -1.83 22.87
N PHE A 162 -3.95 -0.86 22.24
CA PHE A 162 -5.30 -0.46 22.63
C PHE A 162 -6.08 0.11 21.44
N SER A 163 -7.40 0.27 21.60
CA SER A 163 -8.23 0.86 20.55
C SER A 163 -9.50 1.47 21.12
N GLY A 164 -10.03 2.49 20.46
CA GLY A 164 -11.31 3.12 20.74
C GLY A 164 -12.32 2.92 19.63
N ALA A 165 -13.61 2.83 19.97
CA ALA A 165 -14.69 2.71 19.01
C ALA A 165 -14.84 3.99 18.16
N GLY A 166 -15.22 3.84 16.89
CA GLY A 166 -15.40 4.91 15.92
C GLY A 166 -15.76 4.37 14.55
N ASN A 167 -15.47 5.12 13.49
CA ASN A 167 -15.94 4.84 12.13
C ASN A 167 -14.81 4.52 11.14
N GLY A 168 -13.56 4.45 11.58
CA GLY A 168 -12.44 4.09 10.72
C GLY A 168 -12.33 2.59 10.50
N ASN A 169 -11.92 2.19 9.32
CA ASN A 169 -11.65 0.80 8.96
C ASN A 169 -10.26 0.70 8.36
N PHE A 170 -9.43 -0.21 8.90
CA PHE A 170 -8.03 -0.38 8.54
C PHE A 170 -7.78 -1.83 8.16
N TYR A 171 -7.24 -2.04 6.97
CA TYR A 171 -6.93 -3.36 6.41
C TYR A 171 -5.47 -3.40 5.98
N PHE A 172 -4.80 -4.50 6.27
CA PHE A 172 -3.39 -4.70 5.99
C PHE A 172 -3.21 -6.00 5.21
N TYR A 173 -2.30 -6.01 4.25
CA TYR A 173 -2.14 -7.10 3.32
C TYR A 173 -0.69 -7.53 3.20
N LYS A 174 -0.49 -8.85 3.05
CA LYS A 174 0.83 -9.46 2.92
C LYS A 174 1.50 -9.19 1.59
N HIS A 175 0.71 -9.05 0.52
CA HIS A 175 1.21 -8.80 -0.81
C HIS A 175 0.72 -7.46 -1.36
N ALA A 176 1.41 -6.95 -2.38
CA ALA A 176 0.97 -5.77 -3.12
C ALA A 176 -0.42 -5.99 -3.75
N TYR A 177 -1.07 -4.90 -4.12
CA TYR A 177 -2.40 -4.89 -4.74
C TYR A 177 -3.48 -5.55 -3.87
N TYR A 178 -3.37 -5.38 -2.54
CA TYR A 178 -4.35 -5.84 -1.53
C TYR A 178 -4.58 -7.36 -1.54
N SER A 179 -3.58 -8.13 -1.90
CA SER A 179 -3.66 -9.59 -1.90
C SER A 179 -3.26 -10.17 -0.54
N THR A 180 -4.00 -11.17 -0.08
CA THR A 180 -3.80 -11.90 1.19
C THR A 180 -3.89 -11.01 2.43
N GLU A 181 -5.12 -10.75 2.88
CA GLU A 181 -5.38 -9.93 4.06
C GLU A 181 -4.76 -10.52 5.35
N MET A 182 -4.10 -9.67 6.10
CA MET A 182 -3.61 -9.96 7.46
C MET A 182 -4.75 -9.80 8.47
N THR A 183 -5.68 -10.77 8.51
CA THR A 183 -6.95 -10.67 9.26
C THR A 183 -6.76 -10.39 10.76
N GLY A 184 -5.68 -10.84 11.37
CA GLY A 184 -5.34 -10.53 12.77
C GLY A 184 -5.01 -9.06 13.02
N LEU A 185 -4.63 -8.31 11.98
CA LEU A 185 -4.35 -6.87 12.04
C LEU A 185 -5.54 -6.01 11.63
N ARG A 186 -6.60 -6.57 11.03
CA ARG A 186 -7.81 -5.83 10.65
C ARG A 186 -8.37 -5.08 11.85
N ARG A 187 -8.71 -3.80 11.65
CA ARG A 187 -9.37 -2.95 12.65
C ARG A 187 -10.56 -2.25 12.00
N THR A 188 -11.77 -2.63 12.39
CA THR A 188 -13.01 -2.03 11.86
C THR A 188 -13.75 -1.28 12.95
N ASN A 189 -14.46 -0.20 12.58
CA ASN A 189 -15.21 0.65 13.49
C ASN A 189 -14.33 1.20 14.63
N ARG A 190 -13.16 1.74 14.27
CA ARG A 190 -12.20 2.33 15.23
C ARG A 190 -12.01 3.81 14.98
N ARG A 191 -12.06 4.59 16.06
CA ARG A 191 -11.61 5.98 16.05
C ARG A 191 -10.09 6.06 16.10
N TYR A 192 -9.48 5.17 16.87
CA TYR A 192 -8.03 4.96 16.94
C TYR A 192 -7.71 3.51 17.32
N PHE A 193 -6.53 3.06 16.95
CA PHE A 193 -5.92 1.85 17.46
C PHE A 193 -4.41 1.98 17.48
N TRP A 194 -3.79 1.31 18.44
CA TRP A 194 -2.36 1.14 18.54
C TRP A 194 -2.07 -0.34 18.64
N ASN A 195 -1.16 -0.81 17.82
CA ASN A 195 -0.69 -2.18 17.83
C ASN A 195 0.82 -2.17 17.97
N HIS A 196 1.30 -2.32 19.22
CA HIS A 196 2.71 -2.20 19.59
C HIS A 196 3.59 -3.27 18.93
N TRP A 197 3.01 -4.37 18.53
CA TRP A 197 3.66 -5.42 17.77
C TRP A 197 2.66 -6.18 16.92
N VAL A 198 2.96 -6.30 15.63
CA VAL A 198 2.09 -6.99 14.67
C VAL A 198 2.08 -8.52 14.86
N GLY A 199 2.94 -9.05 15.72
CA GLY A 199 3.07 -10.49 15.99
C GLY A 199 4.03 -11.18 15.01
N SER A 200 4.60 -12.30 15.42
CA SER A 200 5.59 -13.06 14.63
C SER A 200 5.07 -13.50 13.26
N THR A 201 3.75 -13.71 13.13
CA THR A 201 3.11 -14.13 11.87
C THR A 201 3.10 -13.04 10.81
N TYR A 202 3.10 -11.77 11.23
CA TYR A 202 2.94 -10.62 10.32
C TYR A 202 4.13 -9.68 10.29
N ASN A 203 5.08 -9.84 11.22
CA ASN A 203 6.28 -9.00 11.27
C ASN A 203 7.03 -9.08 9.95
N ASP A 204 7.40 -7.90 9.44
CA ASP A 204 8.14 -7.75 8.19
C ASP A 204 7.49 -8.48 6.98
N GLN A 205 6.16 -8.43 6.88
CA GLN A 205 5.42 -9.08 5.78
C GLN A 205 4.38 -8.18 5.11
N MET A 206 4.27 -6.92 5.52
CA MET A 206 3.26 -6.01 4.96
C MET A 206 3.72 -5.39 3.65
N SER A 207 2.90 -5.50 2.61
CA SER A 207 3.19 -4.95 1.28
C SER A 207 2.15 -3.96 0.77
N SER A 208 0.93 -3.93 1.35
CA SER A 208 -0.11 -2.96 1.00
C SER A 208 -1.09 -2.74 2.15
N LEU A 209 -1.84 -1.65 2.12
CA LEU A 209 -2.84 -1.34 3.13
C LEU A 209 -3.97 -0.45 2.59
N ILE A 210 -5.12 -0.48 3.28
CA ILE A 210 -6.27 0.37 3.03
C ILE A 210 -6.71 0.99 4.35
N SER A 211 -6.97 2.31 4.34
CA SER A 211 -7.50 3.04 5.48
C SER A 211 -8.71 3.85 5.06
N LEU A 212 -9.89 3.47 5.57
CA LEU A 212 -11.18 4.05 5.20
C LEU A 212 -11.80 4.83 6.35
N LYS A 213 -12.62 5.81 6.01
CA LYS A 213 -13.33 6.69 6.91
C LYS A 213 -14.59 7.26 6.26
N PRO A 214 -15.55 7.81 7.01
CA PRO A 214 -16.59 8.64 6.45
C PRO A 214 -16.04 9.88 5.70
N TYR A 215 -16.76 10.34 4.68
CA TYR A 215 -16.35 11.41 3.77
C TYR A 215 -15.87 12.70 4.47
N TYR A 216 -16.52 13.06 5.57
CA TYR A 216 -16.21 14.30 6.32
C TYR A 216 -15.12 14.14 7.38
N GLN A 217 -14.62 12.93 7.57
CA GLN A 217 -13.59 12.63 8.55
C GLN A 217 -12.19 12.65 7.93
N ARG A 218 -11.21 12.50 8.79
CA ARG A 218 -9.80 12.35 8.47
C ARG A 218 -9.36 10.95 8.84
N VAL A 219 -8.35 10.43 8.15
CA VAL A 219 -7.70 9.17 8.53
C VAL A 219 -6.18 9.33 8.47
N TYR A 220 -5.52 8.76 9.45
CA TYR A 220 -4.08 8.74 9.56
C TYR A 220 -3.60 7.36 9.98
N THR A 221 -2.64 6.79 9.27
CA THR A 221 -2.03 5.51 9.57
C THR A 221 -0.53 5.67 9.63
N ILE A 222 0.10 5.22 10.73
CA ILE A 222 1.54 5.26 10.93
C ILE A 222 2.05 3.83 11.03
N LEU A 223 3.06 3.52 10.24
CA LEU A 223 3.81 2.26 10.31
C LEU A 223 5.19 2.54 10.90
N TYR A 224 5.67 1.65 11.75
CA TYR A 224 6.97 1.76 12.41
C TYR A 224 7.86 0.57 12.09
N GLU A 225 9.16 0.84 11.91
CA GLU A 225 10.18 -0.16 11.58
C GLU A 225 10.34 -1.21 12.69
N HIS A 226 10.18 -0.80 13.96
CA HIS A 226 10.38 -1.67 15.11
C HIS A 226 9.11 -1.76 15.98
N SER A 227 9.06 -2.77 16.84
CA SER A 227 8.02 -2.91 17.85
C SER A 227 8.02 -1.72 18.83
N CYS A 228 6.94 -1.55 19.59
CA CYS A 228 6.79 -0.47 20.56
C CYS A 228 6.90 0.93 19.96
N PHE A 229 6.54 1.09 18.67
CA PHE A 229 6.56 2.36 17.94
C PHE A 229 7.94 3.00 17.84
N ASN A 230 8.98 2.17 17.81
CA ASN A 230 10.37 2.58 17.71
C ASN A 230 10.90 2.51 16.28
N GLY A 231 12.07 3.08 16.06
CA GLY A 231 12.72 3.18 14.77
C GLY A 231 12.10 4.26 13.88
N ARG A 232 12.29 4.14 12.58
CA ARG A 232 11.70 5.07 11.62
C ARG A 232 10.21 4.85 11.50
N ALA A 233 9.51 5.92 11.13
CA ALA A 233 8.08 5.89 10.89
C ALA A 233 7.70 6.41 9.50
N ILE A 234 6.62 5.85 8.96
CA ILE A 234 5.95 6.37 7.77
C ILE A 234 4.50 6.64 8.10
N GLY A 235 4.04 7.86 7.83
CA GLY A 235 2.68 8.30 8.01
C GLY A 235 1.95 8.45 6.68
N PHE A 236 0.70 8.03 6.64
CA PHE A 236 -0.23 8.22 5.52
C PHE A 236 -1.45 8.97 6.03
N TYR A 237 -1.68 10.18 5.52
CA TYR A 237 -2.77 11.04 5.95
C TYR A 237 -3.71 11.37 4.80
N ALA A 238 -5.02 11.23 5.02
CA ALA A 238 -6.05 11.73 4.13
C ALA A 238 -7.02 12.65 4.90
N GLY A 239 -7.16 13.87 4.40
CA GLY A 239 -8.10 14.88 4.89
C GLY A 239 -9.56 14.56 4.56
N PRO A 240 -10.51 15.45 4.90
CA PRO A 240 -11.90 15.33 4.49
C PRO A 240 -12.04 15.50 2.97
N GLY A 241 -13.15 15.03 2.40
CA GLY A 241 -13.43 15.14 0.98
C GLY A 241 -13.16 13.87 0.16
N ASN A 242 -12.76 12.77 0.82
CA ASN A 242 -12.65 11.43 0.25
C ASN A 242 -13.03 10.36 1.30
N TYR A 243 -13.13 9.10 0.91
CA TYR A 243 -13.47 7.99 1.82
C TYR A 243 -12.26 7.28 2.42
N GLY A 244 -11.06 7.82 2.22
CA GLY A 244 -9.82 7.25 2.70
C GLY A 244 -8.84 6.98 1.55
N PHE A 245 -7.82 6.19 1.82
CA PHE A 245 -6.76 5.91 0.84
C PHE A 245 -6.42 4.43 0.77
N GLY A 246 -5.80 4.05 -0.35
CA GLY A 246 -5.19 2.74 -0.54
C GLY A 246 -3.73 2.86 -0.96
N ILE A 247 -2.85 2.15 -0.27
CA ILE A 247 -1.45 2.00 -0.63
C ILE A 247 -1.27 0.64 -1.29
N ARG A 248 -1.23 0.62 -2.62
CA ARG A 248 -1.19 -0.62 -3.41
C ARG A 248 0.11 -1.40 -3.24
N ASN A 249 1.22 -0.68 -3.08
CA ASN A 249 2.54 -1.31 -3.05
C ASN A 249 3.53 -0.51 -2.22
N LEU A 250 3.87 -0.99 -1.02
CA LEU A 250 4.85 -0.36 -0.13
C LEU A 250 6.28 -0.36 -0.71
N LYS A 251 6.54 -1.10 -1.80
CA LYS A 251 7.80 -1.00 -2.54
C LYS A 251 8.02 0.37 -3.17
N TRP A 252 6.96 1.14 -3.44
CA TRP A 252 7.06 2.50 -3.99
C TRP A 252 7.42 3.55 -2.93
N TYR A 253 7.30 3.24 -1.65
CA TYR A 253 7.52 4.15 -0.53
C TYR A 253 8.87 3.87 0.12
N ARG A 254 9.69 4.92 0.33
CA ARG A 254 11.08 4.77 0.77
C ARG A 254 11.21 4.89 2.29
N LEU A 255 11.84 3.89 2.91
CA LEU A 255 12.35 3.95 4.27
C LEU A 255 13.69 4.70 4.30
N ARG A 256 14.51 4.42 3.28
CA ARG A 256 15.76 5.10 2.94
C ARG A 256 15.84 5.21 1.42
N TRP A 257 16.79 5.96 0.87
CA TRP A 257 16.98 6.09 -0.57
C TRP A 257 17.01 4.74 -1.31
N TRP A 258 17.60 3.71 -0.67
CA TRP A 258 17.81 2.37 -1.24
C TRP A 258 16.90 1.28 -0.67
N ARG A 259 16.06 1.57 0.35
CA ARG A 259 15.21 0.58 1.00
C ARG A 259 13.77 1.05 1.03
N SER A 260 12.86 0.18 0.63
CA SER A 260 11.40 0.44 0.71
C SER A 260 10.83 0.08 2.08
N TRP A 261 9.58 0.48 2.31
CA TRP A 261 8.80 0.07 3.47
C TRP A 261 8.18 -1.33 3.33
N ASN A 262 8.31 -1.97 2.16
CA ASN A 262 7.86 -3.34 1.97
C ASN A 262 8.56 -4.27 2.95
N ASP A 263 7.78 -5.08 3.66
CA ASP A 263 8.29 -6.06 4.62
C ASP A 263 9.19 -5.45 5.72
N GLN A 264 8.81 -4.26 6.25
CA GLN A 264 9.58 -3.56 7.28
C GLN A 264 8.73 -3.14 8.49
N VAL A 265 7.47 -3.57 8.56
CA VAL A 265 6.52 -3.07 9.55
C VAL A 265 6.44 -4.00 10.74
N SER A 266 6.75 -3.49 11.93
CA SER A 266 6.68 -4.22 13.21
C SER A 266 5.63 -3.67 14.17
N SER A 267 5.24 -2.39 14.06
CA SER A 267 4.13 -1.82 14.85
C SER A 267 3.34 -0.77 14.07
N ILE A 268 2.11 -0.49 14.50
CA ILE A 268 1.15 0.32 13.74
C ILE A 268 0.32 1.18 14.68
N LYS A 269 0.10 2.45 14.32
CA LYS A 269 -0.95 3.29 14.87
C LYS A 269 -1.93 3.67 13.75
N GLY A 270 -3.23 3.77 14.07
CA GLY A 270 -4.25 4.25 13.16
C GLY A 270 -5.26 5.14 13.85
N TYR A 271 -5.71 6.19 13.16
CA TYR A 271 -6.64 7.20 13.65
C TYR A 271 -7.67 7.55 12.58
N ALA A 272 -8.95 7.72 12.98
CA ALA A 272 -10.03 8.22 12.13
C ALA A 272 -10.92 9.16 12.95
N TRP A 273 -11.04 10.43 12.58
CA TRP A 273 -11.77 11.47 13.35
C TRP A 273 -12.39 12.55 12.50
#